data_476cdbaeae5ebe4ed37de62c884fa2e3
#
_entry.id   476cdbaeae5ebe4ed37de62c884fa2e3
#
_cell.length_a   1.000
_cell.length_b   1.000
_cell.length_c   1.000
_cell.angle_alpha   90.00
_cell.angle_beta   90.00
_cell.angle_gamma   90.00
#
_symmetry.space_group_name_H-M   'P 1'
#
loop_
_entity.id
_entity.type
_entity.pdbx_description
1 polymer ?
#
loop_
_entity_poly.entity_id
_entity_poly.type
_entity_poly.pdbx_seq_one_letter_code
_entity_poly.pdbx_strand_id
1 'polypeptide(L)'
;MEKEKVLEIEFKEVWDNKWAWKIIKNEVDFKNTGGEIPFNHIKITCADKEVLYVFDNWLVEWELIDNYTLINSDLKTDIQDFVNYINKKYGIPKRWRTEKGGVYLYIKSTGEVTVADENRSVEDIYRYELGNYFEFEKQAVKVKNSKEWKEFWAKVRAGEIGG
;
A
#
# COMPACT_ATOMS: atom_id res chain seq x y z
N MET A 1 -7.82 -0.90 -12.28
CA MET A 1 -6.42 -0.58 -11.94
C MET A 1 -5.89 -1.62 -10.95
N GLU A 2 -4.77 -2.21 -11.27
CA GLU A 2 -4.10 -3.15 -10.38
C GLU A 2 -3.55 -2.41 -9.15
N LYS A 3 -3.70 -3.02 -7.96
CA LYS A 3 -3.23 -2.44 -6.71
C LYS A 3 -2.15 -3.33 -6.09
N GLU A 4 -1.18 -2.69 -5.43
CA GLU A 4 -0.21 -3.42 -4.61
C GLU A 4 -0.87 -3.91 -3.33
N LYS A 5 -0.55 -5.14 -2.94
CA LYS A 5 -1.06 -5.73 -1.72
C LYS A 5 -0.45 -5.04 -0.50
N VAL A 6 -1.27 -4.71 0.46
CA VAL A 6 -0.85 -4.13 1.75
C VAL A 6 -0.92 -5.15 2.88
N LEU A 7 -1.62 -6.25 2.68
CA LEU A 7 -1.72 -7.34 3.64
C LEU A 7 -1.46 -8.67 2.93
N GLU A 8 -0.50 -9.43 3.42
CA GLU A 8 -0.18 -10.76 2.93
C GLU A 8 -0.02 -11.72 4.10
N ILE A 9 -0.65 -12.87 3.99
CA ILE A 9 -0.62 -13.93 4.99
C ILE A 9 -0.18 -15.22 4.33
N GLU A 10 0.79 -15.89 4.93
CA GLU A 10 1.24 -17.20 4.51
C GLU A 10 0.53 -18.28 5.31
N PHE A 11 0.10 -19.33 4.62
CA PHE A 11 -0.54 -20.51 5.21
C PHE A 11 0.28 -21.74 4.89
N LYS A 12 0.40 -22.62 5.87
CA LYS A 12 1.08 -23.90 5.69
C LYS A 12 0.22 -25.01 6.31
N GLU A 13 -0.16 -25.99 5.50
CA GLU A 13 -0.87 -27.17 6.01
C GLU A 13 0.09 -28.00 6.87
N VAL A 14 -0.33 -28.28 8.09
CA VAL A 14 0.46 -29.03 9.06
C VAL A 14 -0.11 -30.46 9.21
N TRP A 15 -1.43 -30.58 9.24
CA TRP A 15 -2.20 -31.82 9.25
C TRP A 15 -3.48 -31.62 8.47
N ASP A 16 -4.22 -32.68 8.21
CA ASP A 16 -5.53 -32.59 7.57
C ASP A 16 -6.41 -31.55 8.30
N ASN A 17 -6.95 -30.61 7.58
CA ASN A 17 -7.80 -29.55 8.09
C ASN A 17 -7.13 -28.69 9.21
N LYS A 18 -5.81 -28.65 9.26
CA LYS A 18 -5.05 -27.82 10.22
C LYS A 18 -3.95 -27.05 9.51
N TRP A 19 -3.99 -25.74 9.66
CA TRP A 19 -3.11 -24.81 8.98
C TRP A 19 -2.41 -23.93 10.01
N ALA A 20 -1.09 -23.79 9.89
CA ALA A 20 -0.36 -22.71 10.53
C ALA A 20 -0.45 -21.49 9.66
N TRP A 21 -0.41 -20.31 10.24
CA TRP A 21 -0.49 -19.05 9.51
C TRP A 21 0.43 -18.00 10.12
N LYS A 22 0.83 -17.04 9.31
CA LYS A 22 1.54 -15.85 9.79
C LYS A 22 1.33 -14.69 8.84
N ILE A 23 1.35 -13.48 9.39
CA ILE A 23 1.33 -12.25 8.60
C ILE A 23 2.76 -12.00 8.12
N ILE A 24 2.98 -11.98 6.80
CA ILE A 24 4.29 -11.70 6.19
C ILE A 24 4.42 -10.25 5.74
N LYS A 25 3.31 -9.54 5.58
CA LYS A 25 3.28 -8.13 5.23
C LYS A 25 2.03 -7.47 5.80
N ASN A 26 2.20 -6.38 6.52
CA ASN A 26 1.09 -5.54 6.96
C ASN A 26 1.49 -4.07 6.88
N GLU A 27 1.19 -3.45 5.73
CA GLU A 27 1.39 -2.02 5.47
C GLU A 27 0.05 -1.30 5.37
N VAL A 28 -0.97 -1.81 6.06
CA VAL A 28 -2.32 -1.23 6.04
C VAL A 28 -2.29 0.15 6.70
N ASP A 29 -2.86 1.14 6.02
CA ASP A 29 -3.06 2.48 6.56
C ASP A 29 -4.39 2.53 7.32
N PHE A 30 -4.31 2.75 8.62
CA PHE A 30 -5.48 2.83 9.51
C PHE A 30 -6.07 4.23 9.60
N LYS A 31 -5.61 5.17 8.79
CA LYS A 31 -6.13 6.52 8.73
C LYS A 31 -7.63 6.50 8.39
N ASN A 32 -8.42 7.25 9.14
CA ASN A 32 -9.89 7.33 8.98
C ASN A 32 -10.63 6.00 9.22
N THR A 33 -10.02 5.04 9.92
CA THR A 33 -10.64 3.74 10.23
C THR A 33 -11.05 3.59 11.68
N GLY A 34 -10.67 4.54 12.54
CA GLY A 34 -10.88 4.40 13.97
C GLY A 34 -9.88 3.46 14.65
N GLY A 35 -8.83 3.03 13.95
CA GLY A 35 -7.78 2.16 14.48
C GLY A 35 -8.05 0.67 14.28
N GLU A 36 -9.15 0.30 13.65
CA GLU A 36 -9.47 -1.09 13.35
C GLU A 36 -10.24 -1.22 12.05
N ILE A 37 -10.07 -2.36 11.37
CA ILE A 37 -10.77 -2.65 10.12
C ILE A 37 -11.41 -4.03 10.24
N PRO A 38 -12.74 -4.11 10.40
CA PRO A 38 -13.45 -5.38 10.42
C PRO A 38 -13.97 -5.74 9.03
N PHE A 39 -14.07 -7.03 8.77
CA PHE A 39 -14.79 -7.59 7.64
C PHE A 39 -15.35 -8.95 8.05
N ASN A 40 -16.67 -9.11 7.96
CA ASN A 40 -17.37 -10.26 8.53
C ASN A 40 -17.00 -10.42 10.02
N HIS A 41 -16.47 -11.56 10.42
CA HIS A 41 -16.11 -11.86 11.80
C HIS A 41 -14.60 -11.81 12.06
N ILE A 42 -13.86 -11.12 11.20
CA ILE A 42 -12.39 -10.95 11.34
C ILE A 42 -12.06 -9.47 11.32
N LYS A 43 -11.11 -9.05 12.13
CA LYS A 43 -10.58 -7.68 12.11
C LYS A 43 -9.09 -7.62 12.37
N ILE A 44 -8.47 -6.53 11.92
CA ILE A 44 -7.11 -6.13 12.27
C ILE A 44 -7.16 -4.79 12.99
N THR A 45 -6.14 -4.53 13.81
CA THR A 45 -6.03 -3.27 14.55
C THR A 45 -4.67 -2.61 14.33
N CYS A 46 -4.62 -1.28 14.51
CA CYS A 46 -3.36 -0.55 14.42
C CYS A 46 -2.45 -0.79 15.64
N ALA A 47 -3.01 -1.26 16.75
CA ALA A 47 -2.27 -1.52 17.98
C ALA A 47 -1.33 -2.71 17.87
N ASP A 48 -1.72 -3.75 17.11
CA ASP A 48 -0.90 -4.93 16.89
C ASP A 48 -1.07 -5.42 15.45
N LYS A 49 0.00 -5.28 14.67
CA LYS A 49 0.03 -5.63 13.24
C LYS A 49 0.40 -7.08 12.96
N GLU A 50 0.62 -7.88 14.00
CA GLU A 50 1.04 -9.28 13.86
C GLU A 50 -0.03 -10.28 14.29
N VAL A 51 -1.20 -9.81 14.68
CA VAL A 51 -2.31 -10.65 15.13
C VAL A 51 -3.58 -10.37 14.37
N LEU A 52 -4.49 -11.34 14.38
CA LEU A 52 -5.86 -11.17 13.92
C LEU A 52 -6.81 -11.33 15.09
N TYR A 53 -7.98 -10.71 14.96
CA TYR A 53 -9.09 -10.90 15.90
C TYR A 53 -10.23 -11.59 15.18
N VAL A 54 -10.76 -12.64 15.78
CA VAL A 54 -11.90 -13.40 15.25
C VAL A 54 -13.07 -13.25 16.22
N PHE A 55 -14.23 -12.89 15.72
CA PHE A 55 -15.43 -12.74 16.57
C PHE A 55 -16.01 -14.11 16.87
N ASP A 56 -16.14 -14.42 18.15
CA ASP A 56 -16.78 -15.63 18.64
C ASP A 56 -18.25 -15.34 18.94
N ASN A 57 -19.14 -15.91 18.12
CA ASN A 57 -20.58 -15.70 18.28
C ASN A 57 -21.15 -16.32 19.56
N TRP A 58 -20.49 -17.33 20.10
CA TRP A 58 -20.92 -18.00 21.32
C TRP A 58 -20.59 -17.16 22.57
N LEU A 59 -19.36 -16.61 22.62
CA LEU A 59 -18.90 -15.77 23.72
C LEU A 59 -19.29 -14.30 23.52
N VAL A 60 -19.72 -13.93 22.31
CA VAL A 60 -20.06 -12.56 21.90
C VAL A 60 -18.88 -11.61 22.14
N GLU A 61 -17.67 -12.06 21.80
CA GLU A 61 -16.44 -11.28 21.97
C GLU A 61 -15.43 -11.57 20.84
N TRP A 62 -14.46 -10.68 20.72
CA TRP A 62 -13.34 -10.86 19.80
C TRP A 62 -12.22 -11.63 20.47
N GLU A 63 -11.81 -12.72 19.85
CA GLU A 63 -10.65 -13.52 20.30
C GLU A 63 -9.43 -13.13 19.48
N LEU A 64 -8.32 -12.90 20.19
CA LEU A 64 -7.02 -12.66 19.55
C LEU A 64 -6.42 -14.00 19.15
N ILE A 65 -5.94 -14.08 17.89
CA ILE A 65 -5.16 -15.22 17.42
C ILE A 65 -3.78 -14.75 16.98
N ASP A 66 -2.75 -15.36 17.55
CA ASP A 66 -1.35 -15.07 17.25
C ASP A 66 -0.86 -15.77 15.99
N ASN A 67 0.18 -15.24 15.38
CA ASN A 67 0.91 -15.92 14.32
C ASN A 67 1.28 -17.35 14.77
N TYR A 68 1.26 -18.27 13.81
CA TYR A 68 1.55 -19.71 14.01
C TYR A 68 0.46 -20.50 14.75
N THR A 69 -0.61 -19.87 15.20
CA THR A 69 -1.78 -20.58 15.74
C THR A 69 -2.37 -21.52 14.69
N LEU A 70 -2.73 -22.72 15.08
CA LEU A 70 -3.37 -23.65 14.15
C LEU A 70 -4.85 -23.26 13.93
N ILE A 71 -5.25 -23.23 12.68
CA ILE A 71 -6.61 -22.92 12.26
C ILE A 71 -7.16 -24.04 11.36
N ASN A 72 -8.48 -24.15 11.26
CA ASN A 72 -9.09 -25.10 10.34
C ASN A 72 -9.25 -24.50 8.94
N SER A 73 -9.64 -25.32 7.96
CA SER A 73 -9.80 -24.89 6.57
C SER A 73 -10.89 -23.82 6.40
N ASP A 74 -11.95 -23.86 7.19
CA ASP A 74 -13.02 -22.86 7.12
C ASP A 74 -12.52 -21.50 7.54
N LEU A 75 -11.79 -21.41 8.66
CA LEU A 75 -11.19 -20.15 9.13
C LEU A 75 -10.12 -19.67 8.16
N LYS A 76 -9.33 -20.58 7.57
CA LYS A 76 -8.35 -20.21 6.54
C LYS A 76 -9.04 -19.52 5.37
N THR A 77 -10.16 -20.06 4.87
CA THR A 77 -10.94 -19.46 3.77
C THR A 77 -11.45 -18.07 4.17
N ASP A 78 -11.99 -17.94 5.38
CA ASP A 78 -12.48 -16.66 5.89
C ASP A 78 -11.36 -15.62 5.99
N ILE A 79 -10.17 -16.03 6.42
CA ILE A 79 -8.99 -15.15 6.46
C ILE A 79 -8.56 -14.75 5.05
N GLN A 80 -8.58 -15.68 4.09
CA GLN A 80 -8.26 -15.36 2.70
C GLN A 80 -9.24 -14.33 2.11
N ASP A 81 -10.53 -14.48 2.39
CA ASP A 81 -11.55 -13.51 1.96
C ASP A 81 -11.33 -12.15 2.62
N PHE A 82 -10.95 -12.13 3.88
CA PHE A 82 -10.60 -10.91 4.61
C PHE A 82 -9.39 -10.22 3.97
N VAL A 83 -8.32 -10.97 3.67
CA VAL A 83 -7.12 -10.43 3.00
C VAL A 83 -7.48 -9.82 1.65
N ASN A 84 -8.29 -10.51 0.86
CA ASN A 84 -8.75 -10.02 -0.45
C ASN A 84 -9.55 -8.72 -0.31
N TYR A 85 -10.43 -8.63 0.68
CA TYR A 85 -11.18 -7.42 0.97
C TYR A 85 -10.25 -6.25 1.31
N ILE A 86 -9.30 -6.46 2.21
CA ILE A 86 -8.35 -5.44 2.63
C ILE A 86 -7.53 -4.94 1.44
N ASN A 87 -6.99 -5.83 0.63
CA ASN A 87 -6.19 -5.44 -0.53
C ASN A 87 -7.00 -4.72 -1.61
N LYS A 88 -8.26 -5.10 -1.79
CA LYS A 88 -9.15 -4.43 -2.73
C LYS A 88 -9.49 -3.01 -2.28
N LYS A 89 -9.77 -2.82 -1.00
CA LYS A 89 -10.19 -1.52 -0.45
C LYS A 89 -9.02 -0.61 -0.09
N TYR A 90 -7.95 -1.15 0.49
CA TYR A 90 -6.84 -0.38 1.03
C TYR A 90 -5.53 -0.56 0.27
N GLY A 91 -5.52 -1.39 -0.78
CA GLY A 91 -4.33 -1.59 -1.61
C GLY A 91 -3.85 -0.29 -2.24
N ILE A 92 -2.55 -0.17 -2.44
CA ILE A 92 -1.92 1.00 -3.03
C ILE A 92 -2.00 0.88 -4.55
N PRO A 93 -2.52 1.90 -5.28
CA PRO A 93 -2.53 1.86 -6.73
C PRO A 93 -1.10 1.67 -7.26
N LYS A 94 -0.94 0.68 -8.12
CA LYS A 94 0.36 0.36 -8.70
C LYS A 94 0.76 1.46 -9.68
N ARG A 95 1.92 2.08 -9.43
CA ARG A 95 2.45 3.14 -10.27
C ARG A 95 3.41 2.57 -11.30
N TRP A 96 3.34 3.11 -12.52
CA TRP A 96 4.28 2.75 -13.56
C TRP A 96 5.71 3.16 -13.20
N ARG A 97 6.67 2.27 -13.44
CA ARG A 97 8.09 2.54 -13.37
C ARG A 97 8.80 1.75 -14.45
N THR A 98 9.64 2.42 -15.24
CA THR A 98 10.39 1.74 -16.30
C THR A 98 11.49 0.85 -15.72
N GLU A 99 11.97 -0.09 -16.55
CA GLU A 99 13.10 -0.94 -16.22
C GLU A 99 14.38 -0.11 -16.17
N LYS A 100 15.41 -0.63 -15.50
CA LYS A 100 16.74 -0.04 -15.52
C LYS A 100 17.25 0.02 -16.95
N GLY A 101 17.66 1.21 -17.41
CA GLY A 101 18.05 1.45 -18.80
C GLY A 101 16.92 1.97 -19.68
N GLY A 102 15.68 1.95 -19.21
CA GLY A 102 14.55 2.57 -19.90
C GLY A 102 14.52 4.09 -19.67
N VAL A 103 13.52 4.74 -20.23
CA VAL A 103 13.37 6.20 -20.13
C VAL A 103 12.07 6.57 -19.44
N TYR A 104 12.09 7.71 -18.76
CA TYR A 104 10.92 8.32 -18.16
C TYR A 104 10.97 9.83 -18.34
N LEU A 105 9.85 10.50 -18.09
CA LEU A 105 9.74 11.95 -18.17
C LEU A 105 9.60 12.52 -16.77
N TYR A 106 10.12 13.73 -16.56
CA TYR A 106 9.97 14.46 -15.32
C TYR A 106 9.86 15.96 -15.59
N ILE A 107 9.40 16.71 -14.61
CA ILE A 107 9.26 18.16 -14.69
C ILE A 107 10.44 18.80 -13.97
N LYS A 108 11.20 19.63 -14.67
CA LYS A 108 12.28 20.42 -14.07
C LYS A 108 11.74 21.56 -13.21
N SER A 109 12.58 22.12 -12.38
CA SER A 109 12.27 23.30 -11.56
C SER A 109 11.85 24.51 -12.40
N THR A 110 12.25 24.55 -13.68
CA THR A 110 11.84 25.58 -14.64
C THR A 110 10.44 25.35 -15.21
N GLY A 111 9.83 24.20 -14.94
CA GLY A 111 8.55 23.79 -15.51
C GLY A 111 8.67 23.05 -16.84
N GLU A 112 9.88 22.83 -17.34
CA GLU A 112 10.11 22.08 -18.58
C GLU A 112 9.98 20.58 -18.33
N VAL A 113 9.26 19.88 -19.22
CA VAL A 113 9.17 18.41 -19.22
C VAL A 113 10.39 17.85 -19.94
N THR A 114 11.13 16.97 -19.30
CA THR A 114 12.41 16.45 -19.81
C THR A 114 12.47 14.93 -19.67
N VAL A 115 13.18 14.30 -20.60
CA VAL A 115 13.44 12.86 -20.60
C VAL A 115 14.68 12.55 -19.75
N ALA A 116 14.64 11.46 -19.00
CA ALA A 116 15.80 10.92 -18.27
C ALA A 116 15.90 9.41 -18.41
N ASP A 117 17.12 8.89 -18.30
CA ASP A 117 17.37 7.46 -18.29
C ASP A 117 17.26 6.92 -16.86
N GLU A 118 16.59 5.80 -16.70
CA GLU A 118 16.44 5.13 -15.40
C GLU A 118 17.69 4.31 -15.08
N ASN A 119 18.48 4.78 -14.16
CA ASN A 119 19.72 4.12 -13.73
C ASN A 119 19.69 3.67 -12.27
N ARG A 120 18.52 3.79 -11.62
CA ARG A 120 18.37 3.55 -10.18
C ARG A 120 19.26 4.47 -9.34
N SER A 121 19.59 5.63 -9.88
CA SER A 121 20.32 6.67 -9.15
C SER A 121 19.48 7.27 -8.03
N VAL A 122 20.10 8.01 -7.15
CA VAL A 122 19.40 8.71 -6.07
C VAL A 122 18.35 9.68 -6.66
N GLU A 123 18.68 10.37 -7.73
CA GLU A 123 17.78 11.29 -8.43
C GLU A 123 16.56 10.56 -9.02
N ASP A 124 16.78 9.40 -9.64
CA ASP A 124 15.71 8.60 -10.21
C ASP A 124 14.75 8.09 -9.13
N ILE A 125 15.27 7.61 -8.02
CA ILE A 125 14.50 7.15 -6.88
C ILE A 125 13.70 8.32 -6.28
N TYR A 126 14.33 9.47 -6.12
CA TYR A 126 13.69 10.68 -5.60
C TYR A 126 12.53 11.13 -6.47
N ARG A 127 12.74 11.18 -7.78
CA ARG A 127 11.69 11.57 -8.73
C ARG A 127 10.51 10.61 -8.68
N TYR A 128 10.78 9.31 -8.62
CA TYR A 128 9.73 8.31 -8.50
C TYR A 128 8.94 8.46 -7.20
N GLU A 129 9.62 8.58 -6.06
CA GLU A 129 8.96 8.72 -4.75
C GLU A 129 8.14 10.00 -4.64
N LEU A 130 8.65 11.10 -5.19
CA LEU A 130 7.98 12.39 -5.20
C LEU A 130 6.74 12.43 -6.11
N GLY A 131 6.61 11.48 -7.03
CA GLY A 131 5.55 11.51 -8.04
C GLY A 131 5.92 12.27 -9.30
N ASN A 132 7.14 12.73 -9.44
CA ASN A 132 7.65 13.44 -10.62
C ASN A 132 8.30 12.44 -11.58
N TYR A 133 7.49 11.52 -12.08
CA TYR A 133 7.96 10.37 -12.86
C TYR A 133 6.81 9.91 -13.77
N PHE A 134 6.95 10.07 -15.08
CA PHE A 134 5.86 9.90 -16.01
C PHE A 134 6.27 9.02 -17.20
N GLU A 135 5.32 8.24 -17.68
CA GLU A 135 5.47 7.44 -18.89
C GLU A 135 5.25 8.28 -20.14
N PHE A 136 4.28 9.19 -20.11
CA PHE A 136 3.89 10.02 -21.25
C PHE A 136 3.94 11.51 -20.92
N GLU A 137 4.36 12.32 -21.90
CA GLU A 137 4.40 13.78 -21.80
C GLU A 137 3.05 14.37 -21.37
N LYS A 138 1.96 13.83 -21.90
CA LYS A 138 0.60 14.27 -21.59
C LYS A 138 0.29 14.21 -20.09
N GLN A 139 0.76 13.17 -19.40
CA GLN A 139 0.60 13.03 -17.96
C GLN A 139 1.38 14.10 -17.21
N ALA A 140 2.62 14.34 -17.61
CA ALA A 140 3.49 15.36 -17.00
C ALA A 140 2.90 16.76 -17.18
N VAL A 141 2.40 17.09 -18.37
CA VAL A 141 1.79 18.39 -18.65
C VAL A 141 0.53 18.60 -17.80
N LYS A 142 -0.29 17.58 -17.64
CA LYS A 142 -1.48 17.64 -16.80
C LYS A 142 -1.14 17.94 -15.34
N VAL A 143 -0.14 17.28 -14.79
CA VAL A 143 0.34 17.51 -13.41
C VAL A 143 0.95 18.90 -13.28
N LYS A 144 1.81 19.30 -14.22
CA LYS A 144 2.45 20.62 -14.25
C LYS A 144 1.43 21.75 -14.20
N ASN A 145 0.31 21.59 -14.88
CA ASN A 145 -0.76 22.59 -14.96
C ASN A 145 -1.77 22.47 -13.80
N SER A 146 -1.62 21.48 -12.92
CA SER A 146 -2.51 21.31 -11.77
C SER A 146 -2.32 22.42 -10.75
N LYS A 147 -3.40 22.76 -10.05
CA LYS A 147 -3.39 23.78 -9.01
C LYS A 147 -2.45 23.40 -7.86
N GLU A 148 -2.50 22.13 -7.44
CA GLU A 148 -1.69 21.58 -6.36
C GLU A 148 -0.20 21.69 -6.64
N TRP A 149 0.22 21.41 -7.87
CA TRP A 149 1.62 21.51 -8.29
C TRP A 149 2.11 22.96 -8.25
N LYS A 150 1.31 23.87 -8.78
CA LYS A 150 1.64 25.32 -8.79
C LYS A 150 1.71 25.89 -7.38
N GLU A 151 0.79 25.53 -6.52
CA GLU A 151 0.78 25.97 -5.12
C GLU A 151 1.99 25.44 -4.35
N PHE A 152 2.34 24.16 -4.55
CA PHE A 152 3.52 23.54 -3.94
C PHE A 152 4.80 24.34 -4.30
N TRP A 153 5.02 24.59 -5.60
CA TRP A 153 6.21 25.31 -6.05
C TRP A 153 6.19 26.78 -5.62
N ALA A 154 5.04 27.40 -5.52
CA ALA A 154 4.92 28.74 -4.97
C ALA A 154 5.38 28.79 -3.52
N LYS A 155 5.02 27.80 -2.70
CA LYS A 155 5.47 27.69 -1.30
C LYS A 155 6.98 27.43 -1.20
N VAL A 156 7.54 26.62 -2.10
CA VAL A 156 8.98 26.38 -2.15
C VAL A 156 9.72 27.68 -2.44
N ARG A 157 9.27 28.43 -3.44
CA ARG A 157 9.89 29.73 -3.79
C ARG A 157 9.74 30.80 -2.69
N ALA A 158 8.66 30.70 -1.91
CA ALA A 158 8.43 31.59 -0.76
C ALA A 158 9.22 31.21 0.49
N GLY A 159 9.96 30.08 0.45
CA GLY A 159 10.74 29.61 1.58
C GLY A 159 9.92 28.90 2.66
N GLU A 160 8.66 28.60 2.40
CA GLU A 160 7.78 27.94 3.36
C GLU A 160 8.00 26.43 3.42
N ILE A 161 8.56 25.83 2.35
CA ILE A 161 8.84 24.41 2.22
C ILE A 161 10.24 24.24 1.68
N GLY A 162 10.99 23.28 2.21
CA GLY A 162 12.30 22.92 1.71
C GLY A 162 13.42 23.89 2.07
N GLY A 163 13.17 24.71 3.07
CA GLY A 163 14.16 25.64 3.57
C GLY A 163 15.32 25.00 4.32
#